data_f1996c41811e0f355dbf3e6b3457a184
#
_entry.id   f1996c41811e0f355dbf3e6b3457a184
#
_cell.length_a   1.000
_cell.length_b   1.000
_cell.length_c   1.000
_cell.angle_alpha   90.00
_cell.angle_beta   90.00
_cell.angle_gamma   90.00
#
_symmetry.space_group_name_H-M   'P 1'
#
loop_
_entity.id
_entity.type
_entity.pdbx_description
1 polymer ?
#
loop_
_entity_poly.entity_id
_entity_poly.type
_entity_poly.pdbx_seq_one_letter_code
_entity_poly.pdbx_strand_id
1 'polypeptide(L)'
;MPKTKKPSRKKTTPALSVVDALRLVLADSYALMGQTHICHWNVEGPGFFALHTAFEQQYTELFTAVDDIAERIRALDAYAPGGLAGLAKLSGMKEIEEDADASSMVAHLAQLHEKLVADAAKARDIAADSNDKETEDQMIARIEVHQKTIWMLKSYLKG
;
A
#
# COMPACT_ATOMS: atom_id res chain seq x y z
N MET A 1 41.96 3.15 -41.55
CA MET A 1 40.88 4.02 -41.07
C MET A 1 40.26 3.39 -39.82
N PRO A 2 40.33 3.99 -38.63
CA PRO A 2 39.75 3.42 -37.42
C PRO A 2 38.23 3.60 -37.40
N LYS A 3 37.47 2.50 -37.18
CA LYS A 3 36.03 2.51 -37.04
C LYS A 3 35.66 3.12 -35.68
N THR A 4 35.03 4.28 -35.67
CA THR A 4 34.48 4.91 -34.47
C THR A 4 33.25 4.11 -33.96
N LYS A 5 33.37 3.53 -32.76
CA LYS A 5 32.21 2.93 -32.06
C LYS A 5 31.23 4.03 -31.65
N LYS A 6 29.98 3.97 -32.16
CA LYS A 6 28.88 4.81 -31.67
C LYS A 6 28.63 4.50 -30.18
N PRO A 7 28.43 5.53 -29.33
CA PRO A 7 28.07 5.30 -27.93
C PRO A 7 26.71 4.62 -27.83
N SER A 8 26.63 3.56 -27.02
CA SER A 8 25.37 2.86 -26.73
C SER A 8 24.47 3.79 -25.93
N ARG A 9 23.30 4.11 -26.47
CA ARG A 9 22.26 4.88 -25.80
C ARG A 9 21.74 4.04 -24.63
N LYS A 10 22.06 4.42 -23.37
CA LYS A 10 21.44 3.82 -22.18
C LYS A 10 19.91 3.95 -22.35
N LYS A 11 19.20 2.81 -22.35
CA LYS A 11 17.74 2.78 -22.25
C LYS A 11 17.38 3.33 -20.86
N THR A 12 16.98 4.58 -20.80
CA THR A 12 16.33 5.14 -19.60
C THR A 12 14.98 4.47 -19.48
N THR A 13 14.73 3.78 -18.35
CA THR A 13 13.39 3.29 -18.00
C THR A 13 12.46 4.51 -18.01
N PRO A 14 11.28 4.45 -18.66
CA PRO A 14 10.33 5.54 -18.63
C PRO A 14 9.99 5.91 -17.17
N ALA A 15 9.87 7.20 -16.88
CA ALA A 15 9.41 7.64 -15.56
C ALA A 15 8.01 7.07 -15.28
N LEU A 16 7.76 6.65 -14.04
CA LEU A 16 6.46 6.12 -13.61
C LEU A 16 5.39 7.22 -13.73
N SER A 17 4.24 6.91 -14.33
CA SER A 17 3.13 7.86 -14.43
C SER A 17 2.37 7.96 -13.10
N VAL A 18 1.59 9.04 -12.89
CA VAL A 18 0.68 9.18 -11.75
C VAL A 18 -0.27 7.97 -11.66
N VAL A 19 -0.83 7.55 -12.79
CA VAL A 19 -1.73 6.39 -12.85
C VAL A 19 -1.03 5.10 -12.42
N ASP A 20 0.20 4.86 -12.88
CA ASP A 20 0.94 3.65 -12.51
C ASP A 20 1.31 3.65 -11.03
N ALA A 21 1.67 4.81 -10.48
CA ALA A 21 1.92 4.97 -9.04
C ALA A 21 0.65 4.71 -8.21
N LEU A 22 -0.49 5.26 -8.62
CA LEU A 22 -1.78 5.00 -7.96
C LEU A 22 -2.21 3.53 -8.05
N ARG A 23 -1.96 2.85 -9.18
CA ARG A 23 -2.22 1.41 -9.32
C ARG A 23 -1.44 0.57 -8.31
N LEU A 24 -0.19 0.94 -8.04
CA LEU A 24 0.62 0.28 -7.02
C LEU A 24 0.05 0.52 -5.62
N VAL A 25 -0.27 1.77 -5.27
CA VAL A 25 -0.87 2.11 -3.97
C VAL A 25 -2.23 1.43 -3.79
N LEU A 26 -3.04 1.34 -4.84
CA LEU A 26 -4.30 0.58 -4.83
C LEU A 26 -4.06 -0.90 -4.53
N ALA A 27 -3.10 -1.52 -5.22
CA ALA A 27 -2.77 -2.92 -5.03
C ALA A 27 -2.24 -3.20 -3.62
N ASP A 28 -1.40 -2.33 -3.09
CA ASP A 28 -0.90 -2.40 -1.71
C ASP A 28 -2.02 -2.25 -0.69
N SER A 29 -2.93 -1.29 -0.89
CA SER A 29 -4.08 -1.07 -0.01
C SER A 29 -5.02 -2.27 0.01
N TYR A 30 -5.26 -2.86 -1.15
CA TYR A 30 -6.12 -4.05 -1.27
C TYR A 30 -5.49 -5.28 -0.62
N ALA A 31 -4.19 -5.51 -0.83
CA ALA A 31 -3.44 -6.60 -0.19
C ALA A 31 -3.40 -6.44 1.33
N LEU A 32 -3.10 -5.22 1.81
CA LEU A 32 -3.09 -4.90 3.24
C LEU A 32 -4.48 -5.09 3.87
N MET A 33 -5.55 -4.67 3.20
CA MET A 33 -6.91 -4.90 3.65
C MET A 33 -7.20 -6.40 3.84
N GLY A 34 -6.84 -7.23 2.86
CA GLY A 34 -6.98 -8.68 2.93
C GLY A 34 -6.19 -9.30 4.08
N GLN A 35 -4.92 -8.89 4.26
CA GLN A 35 -4.08 -9.37 5.36
C GLN A 35 -4.63 -8.95 6.73
N THR A 36 -5.12 -7.71 6.85
CA THR A 36 -5.75 -7.22 8.10
C THR A 36 -7.02 -8.00 8.41
N HIS A 37 -7.81 -8.35 7.40
CA HIS A 37 -9.04 -9.14 7.56
C HIS A 37 -8.72 -10.56 8.03
N ILE A 38 -7.69 -11.21 7.49
CA ILE A 38 -7.21 -12.53 7.94
C ILE A 38 -6.72 -12.45 9.39
N CYS A 39 -5.95 -11.44 9.77
CA CYS A 39 -5.50 -11.23 11.13
C CYS A 39 -6.69 -10.99 12.09
N HIS A 40 -7.71 -10.25 11.66
CA HIS A 40 -8.93 -10.03 12.44
C HIS A 40 -9.65 -11.36 12.76
N TRP A 41 -9.73 -12.28 11.80
CA TRP A 41 -10.37 -13.58 12.02
C TRP A 41 -9.57 -14.50 12.94
N ASN A 42 -8.24 -14.54 12.77
CA ASN A 42 -7.37 -15.57 13.33
C ASN A 42 -6.61 -15.14 14.59
N VAL A 43 -6.68 -13.86 15.00
CA VAL A 43 -5.99 -13.42 16.22
C VAL A 43 -6.57 -14.12 17.46
N GLU A 44 -5.68 -14.55 18.35
CA GLU A 44 -6.02 -15.24 19.60
C GLU A 44 -5.20 -14.67 20.77
N GLY A 45 -5.58 -15.04 22.00
CA GLY A 45 -4.80 -14.77 23.20
C GLY A 45 -5.25 -13.56 24.01
N PRO A 46 -4.44 -13.10 24.97
CA PRO A 46 -4.83 -12.05 25.94
C PRO A 46 -5.25 -10.71 25.33
N GLY A 47 -4.70 -10.38 24.15
CA GLY A 47 -5.01 -9.15 23.42
C GLY A 47 -6.20 -9.27 22.45
N PHE A 48 -6.90 -10.40 22.42
CA PHE A 48 -7.93 -10.70 21.40
C PHE A 48 -8.93 -9.56 21.19
N PHE A 49 -9.62 -9.12 22.21
CA PHE A 49 -10.69 -8.13 22.07
C PHE A 49 -10.18 -6.80 21.53
N ALA A 50 -9.03 -6.35 22.00
CA ALA A 50 -8.44 -5.10 21.54
C ALA A 50 -7.95 -5.20 20.09
N LEU A 51 -7.24 -6.27 19.74
CA LEU A 51 -6.70 -6.48 18.39
C LEU A 51 -7.80 -6.77 17.37
N HIS A 52 -8.75 -7.61 17.71
CA HIS A 52 -9.90 -7.93 16.86
C HIS A 52 -10.67 -6.65 16.48
N THR A 53 -10.97 -5.78 17.45
CA THR A 53 -11.62 -4.49 17.20
C THR A 53 -10.71 -3.53 16.39
N ALA A 54 -9.42 -3.47 16.71
CA ALA A 54 -8.49 -2.60 16.00
C ALA A 54 -8.32 -3.02 14.52
N PHE A 55 -8.23 -4.32 14.26
CA PHE A 55 -8.12 -4.82 12.89
C PHE A 55 -9.41 -4.60 12.10
N GLU A 56 -10.59 -4.71 12.73
CA GLU A 56 -11.89 -4.38 12.11
C GLU A 56 -11.94 -2.91 11.67
N GLN A 57 -11.52 -1.99 12.51
CA GLN A 57 -11.46 -0.58 12.18
C GLN A 57 -10.49 -0.31 11.01
N GLN A 58 -9.35 -1.00 11.00
CA GLN A 58 -8.33 -0.85 9.96
C GLN A 58 -8.81 -1.37 8.60
N TYR A 59 -9.35 -2.60 8.52
CA TYR A 59 -9.81 -3.09 7.22
C TYR A 59 -11.05 -2.36 6.70
N THR A 60 -11.91 -1.86 7.58
CA THR A 60 -13.07 -1.06 7.20
C THR A 60 -12.64 0.30 6.62
N GLU A 61 -11.65 0.95 7.21
CA GLU A 61 -11.04 2.17 6.67
C GLU A 61 -10.38 1.90 5.31
N LEU A 62 -9.61 0.82 5.20
CA LEU A 62 -8.96 0.41 3.96
C LEU A 62 -9.95 0.10 2.83
N PHE A 63 -11.12 -0.46 3.15
CA PHE A 63 -12.18 -0.72 2.18
C PHE A 63 -12.64 0.57 1.49
N THR A 64 -12.85 1.64 2.26
CA THR A 64 -13.19 2.96 1.72
C THR A 64 -12.03 3.55 0.92
N ALA A 65 -10.81 3.48 1.45
CA ALA A 65 -9.63 4.00 0.79
C ALA A 65 -9.33 3.33 -0.56
N VAL A 66 -9.54 2.03 -0.67
CA VAL A 66 -9.41 1.27 -1.92
C VAL A 66 -10.36 1.82 -2.99
N ASP A 67 -11.60 2.09 -2.63
CA ASP A 67 -12.60 2.65 -3.52
C ASP A 67 -12.20 4.05 -4.01
N ASP A 68 -11.85 4.93 -3.07
CA ASP A 68 -11.41 6.31 -3.36
C ASP A 68 -10.20 6.36 -4.31
N ILE A 69 -9.20 5.47 -4.10
CA ILE A 69 -8.00 5.40 -4.96
C ILE A 69 -8.37 4.87 -6.35
N ALA A 70 -9.22 3.84 -6.43
CA ALA A 70 -9.67 3.28 -7.69
C ALA A 70 -10.48 4.30 -8.50
N GLU A 71 -11.36 5.05 -7.86
CA GLU A 71 -12.13 6.12 -8.49
C GLU A 71 -11.25 7.29 -8.93
N ARG A 72 -10.17 7.61 -8.19
CA ARG A 72 -9.18 8.60 -8.64
C ARG A 72 -8.50 8.16 -9.94
N ILE A 73 -8.12 6.89 -10.06
CA ILE A 73 -7.58 6.33 -11.32
C ILE A 73 -8.60 6.51 -12.45
N ARG A 74 -9.89 6.27 -12.18
CA ARG A 74 -10.97 6.47 -13.16
C ARG A 74 -11.14 7.93 -13.54
N ALA A 75 -11.04 8.85 -12.59
CA ALA A 75 -11.09 10.30 -12.83
C ALA A 75 -9.91 10.81 -13.69
N LEU A 76 -8.79 10.07 -13.71
CA LEU A 76 -7.65 10.31 -14.59
C LEU A 76 -7.77 9.60 -15.96
N ASP A 77 -8.98 9.18 -16.33
CA ASP A 77 -9.32 8.53 -17.60
C ASP A 77 -8.57 7.21 -17.86
N ALA A 78 -8.21 6.49 -16.79
CA ALA A 78 -7.56 5.19 -16.85
C ALA A 78 -8.40 4.10 -16.17
N TYR A 79 -8.17 2.83 -16.50
CA TYR A 79 -8.81 1.72 -15.79
C TYR A 79 -8.03 1.35 -14.53
N ALA A 80 -8.78 1.15 -13.43
CA ALA A 80 -8.23 0.53 -12.23
C ALA A 80 -7.83 -0.92 -12.53
N PRO A 81 -6.75 -1.44 -11.89
CA PRO A 81 -6.34 -2.83 -12.09
C PRO A 81 -7.44 -3.78 -11.63
N GLY A 82 -7.67 -4.85 -12.41
CA GLY A 82 -8.72 -5.84 -12.15
C GLY A 82 -8.16 -7.19 -11.74
N GLY A 83 -8.94 -7.90 -10.91
CA GLY A 83 -8.66 -9.26 -10.48
C GLY A 83 -7.68 -9.38 -9.31
N LEU A 84 -8.02 -10.25 -8.35
CA LEU A 84 -7.24 -10.44 -7.11
C LEU A 84 -5.80 -10.90 -7.37
N ALA A 85 -5.60 -11.82 -8.31
CA ALA A 85 -4.26 -12.30 -8.67
C ALA A 85 -3.37 -11.19 -9.24
N GLY A 86 -3.95 -10.29 -10.04
CA GLY A 86 -3.26 -9.13 -10.60
C GLY A 86 -2.85 -8.13 -9.51
N LEU A 87 -3.74 -7.83 -8.58
CA LEU A 87 -3.48 -6.96 -7.44
C LEU A 87 -2.39 -7.53 -6.53
N ALA A 88 -2.49 -8.81 -6.16
CA ALA A 88 -1.49 -9.48 -5.34
C ALA A 88 -0.10 -9.46 -5.99
N LYS A 89 -0.03 -9.74 -7.29
CA LYS A 89 1.23 -9.69 -8.05
C LYS A 89 1.82 -8.28 -8.12
N LEU A 90 0.98 -7.27 -8.31
CA LEU A 90 1.42 -5.87 -8.41
C LEU A 90 1.94 -5.35 -7.08
N SER A 91 1.24 -5.63 -5.97
CA SER A 91 1.66 -5.27 -4.64
C SER A 91 2.95 -5.98 -4.22
N GLY A 92 3.06 -7.28 -4.50
CA GLY A 92 4.17 -8.12 -4.04
C GLY A 92 4.26 -8.25 -2.51
N MET A 93 3.24 -7.85 -1.77
CA MET A 93 3.17 -8.05 -0.32
C MET A 93 3.15 -9.54 0.01
N LYS A 94 3.92 -9.93 1.03
CA LYS A 94 3.90 -11.30 1.54
C LYS A 94 2.66 -11.51 2.39
N GLU A 95 2.11 -12.71 2.31
CA GLU A 95 1.04 -13.15 3.18
C GLU A 95 1.58 -13.62 4.52
N ILE A 96 0.77 -13.45 5.57
CA ILE A 96 1.06 -14.01 6.89
C ILE A 96 0.52 -15.44 6.97
N GLU A 97 1.19 -16.28 7.76
CA GLU A 97 0.70 -17.62 8.06
C GLU A 97 -0.60 -17.52 8.88
N GLU A 98 -1.57 -18.38 8.58
CA GLU A 98 -2.90 -18.33 9.18
C GLU A 98 -2.92 -18.61 10.68
N ASP A 99 -1.92 -19.32 11.20
CA ASP A 99 -1.74 -19.70 12.62
C ASP A 99 -0.68 -18.83 13.33
N ALA A 100 -0.28 -17.71 12.74
CA ALA A 100 0.66 -16.80 13.37
C ALA A 100 0.15 -16.27 14.72
N ASP A 101 1.04 -16.07 15.69
CA ASP A 101 0.68 -15.47 16.96
C ASP A 101 0.33 -13.96 16.83
N ALA A 102 -0.35 -13.42 17.84
CA ALA A 102 -0.83 -12.02 17.82
C ALA A 102 0.30 -11.00 17.61
N SER A 103 1.47 -11.20 18.22
CA SER A 103 2.61 -10.28 18.07
C SER A 103 3.19 -10.34 16.66
N SER A 104 3.27 -11.53 16.07
CA SER A 104 3.68 -11.72 14.69
C SER A 104 2.71 -11.08 13.71
N MET A 105 1.38 -11.19 13.94
CA MET A 105 0.37 -10.51 13.14
C MET A 105 0.52 -9.00 13.21
N VAL A 106 0.68 -8.42 14.40
CA VAL A 106 0.85 -6.98 14.59
C VAL A 106 2.13 -6.48 13.92
N ALA A 107 3.26 -7.20 14.08
CA ALA A 107 4.53 -6.86 13.45
C ALA A 107 4.45 -6.93 11.92
N HIS A 108 3.79 -7.95 11.38
CA HIS A 108 3.58 -8.12 9.96
C HIS A 108 2.75 -6.95 9.37
N LEU A 109 1.60 -6.64 9.96
CA LEU A 109 0.76 -5.53 9.51
C LEU A 109 1.50 -4.18 9.58
N ALA A 110 2.29 -3.95 10.63
CA ALA A 110 3.11 -2.73 10.73
C ALA A 110 4.08 -2.60 9.53
N GLN A 111 4.75 -3.69 9.14
CA GLN A 111 5.66 -3.72 7.97
C GLN A 111 4.91 -3.47 6.66
N LEU A 112 3.71 -4.02 6.48
CA LEU A 112 2.90 -3.79 5.29
C LEU A 112 2.43 -2.33 5.20
N HIS A 113 2.04 -1.72 6.32
CA HIS A 113 1.75 -0.29 6.38
C HIS A 113 2.97 0.57 6.02
N GLU A 114 4.19 0.21 6.49
CA GLU A 114 5.42 0.91 6.14
C GLU A 114 5.72 0.86 4.63
N LYS A 115 5.52 -0.30 4.01
CA LYS A 115 5.64 -0.44 2.55
C LYS A 115 4.66 0.49 1.83
N LEU A 116 3.39 0.48 2.25
CA LEU A 116 2.37 1.32 1.65
C LEU A 116 2.70 2.81 1.79
N VAL A 117 3.19 3.24 2.96
CA VAL A 117 3.66 4.64 3.17
C VAL A 117 4.76 4.99 2.19
N ALA A 118 5.73 4.10 1.98
CA ALA A 118 6.83 4.35 1.05
C ALA A 118 6.35 4.49 -0.41
N ASP A 119 5.40 3.67 -0.84
CA ASP A 119 4.87 3.72 -2.20
C ASP A 119 3.88 4.88 -2.39
N ALA A 120 3.07 5.21 -1.38
CA ALA A 120 2.23 6.42 -1.37
C ALA A 120 3.06 7.71 -1.40
N ALA A 121 4.22 7.75 -0.72
CA ALA A 121 5.13 8.89 -0.79
C ALA A 121 5.70 9.09 -2.20
N LYS A 122 6.07 8.01 -2.89
CA LYS A 122 6.49 8.10 -4.31
C LYS A 122 5.35 8.59 -5.20
N ALA A 123 4.13 8.09 -4.99
CA ALA A 123 2.96 8.53 -5.76
C ALA A 123 2.66 10.01 -5.52
N ARG A 124 2.75 10.48 -4.27
CA ARG A 124 2.64 11.90 -3.91
C ARG A 124 3.65 12.76 -4.68
N ASP A 125 4.92 12.37 -4.66
CA ASP A 125 5.99 13.14 -5.29
C ASP A 125 5.82 13.19 -6.83
N ILE A 126 5.42 12.06 -7.45
CA ILE A 126 5.10 12.01 -8.89
C ILE A 126 3.89 12.90 -9.23
N ALA A 127 2.85 12.91 -8.37
CA ALA A 127 1.69 13.78 -8.54
C ALA A 127 2.07 15.26 -8.44
N ALA A 128 2.90 15.63 -7.45
CA ALA A 128 3.41 16.98 -7.28
C ALA A 128 4.21 17.45 -8.51
N ASP A 129 5.12 16.62 -9.02
CA ASP A 129 5.92 16.91 -10.22
C ASP A 129 5.05 17.05 -11.48
N SER A 130 3.90 16.37 -11.51
CA SER A 130 2.91 16.43 -12.60
C SER A 130 1.87 17.53 -12.43
N ASN A 131 1.95 18.33 -11.35
CA ASN A 131 0.96 19.35 -10.97
C ASN A 131 -0.46 18.79 -10.77
N ASP A 132 -0.58 17.51 -10.37
CA ASP A 132 -1.83 16.85 -10.00
C ASP A 132 -2.06 16.99 -8.47
N LYS A 133 -2.63 18.12 -8.08
CA LYS A 133 -2.81 18.51 -6.68
C LYS A 133 -3.79 17.61 -5.93
N GLU A 134 -4.81 17.11 -6.60
CA GLU A 134 -5.84 16.25 -6.01
C GLU A 134 -5.25 14.87 -5.66
N THR A 135 -4.39 14.31 -6.53
CA THR A 135 -3.69 13.06 -6.22
C THR A 135 -2.62 13.27 -5.14
N GLU A 136 -1.88 14.39 -5.19
CA GLU A 136 -0.91 14.75 -4.15
C GLU A 136 -1.59 14.80 -2.78
N ASP A 137 -2.72 15.50 -2.66
CA ASP A 137 -3.48 15.64 -1.41
C ASP A 137 -4.03 14.30 -0.91
N GLN A 138 -4.60 13.48 -1.79
CA GLN A 138 -5.07 12.15 -1.45
C GLN A 138 -3.94 11.27 -0.89
N MET A 139 -2.73 11.32 -1.47
CA MET A 139 -1.59 10.54 -0.98
C MET A 139 -1.04 11.08 0.34
N ILE A 140 -1.06 12.39 0.57
CA ILE A 140 -0.72 12.99 1.87
C ILE A 140 -1.65 12.44 2.96
N ALA A 141 -2.95 12.45 2.72
CA ALA A 141 -3.94 11.92 3.67
C ALA A 141 -3.73 10.42 3.94
N ARG A 142 -3.44 9.63 2.92
CA ARG A 142 -3.14 8.19 3.08
C ARG A 142 -1.91 7.97 3.95
N ILE A 143 -0.84 8.69 3.71
CA ILE A 143 0.41 8.60 4.50
C ILE A 143 0.12 8.88 5.98
N GLU A 144 -0.63 9.93 6.29
CA GLU A 144 -0.98 10.29 7.68
C GLU A 144 -1.73 9.16 8.40
N VAL A 145 -2.76 8.60 7.77
CA VAL A 145 -3.54 7.47 8.31
C VAL A 145 -2.65 6.27 8.60
N HIS A 146 -1.81 5.87 7.64
CA HIS A 146 -0.93 4.72 7.81
C HIS A 146 0.17 4.94 8.85
N GLN A 147 0.75 6.14 8.94
CA GLN A 147 1.74 6.47 9.96
C GLN A 147 1.14 6.40 11.37
N LYS A 148 -0.10 6.87 11.55
CA LYS A 148 -0.82 6.72 12.82
C LYS A 148 -1.04 5.25 13.17
N THR A 149 -1.46 4.43 12.21
CA THR A 149 -1.67 3.00 12.42
C THR A 149 -0.35 2.29 12.77
N ILE A 150 0.75 2.59 12.08
CA ILE A 150 2.09 2.06 12.40
C ILE A 150 2.47 2.39 13.85
N TRP A 151 2.27 3.64 14.28
CA TRP A 151 2.54 4.03 15.66
C TRP A 151 1.73 3.21 16.66
N MET A 152 0.44 3.00 16.42
CA MET A 152 -0.44 2.20 17.29
C MET A 152 0.01 0.74 17.35
N LEU A 153 0.27 0.10 16.20
CA LEU A 153 0.73 -1.28 16.11
C LEU A 153 2.09 -1.46 16.81
N LYS A 154 3.04 -0.58 16.57
CA LYS A 154 4.36 -0.62 17.25
C LYS A 154 4.27 -0.37 18.74
N SER A 155 3.29 0.42 19.20
CA SER A 155 3.06 0.64 20.62
C SER A 155 2.59 -0.62 21.32
N TYR A 156 1.74 -1.43 20.68
CA TYR A 156 1.32 -2.73 21.19
C TYR A 156 2.53 -3.67 21.40
N LEU A 157 3.51 -3.66 20.50
CA LEU A 157 4.69 -4.52 20.57
C LEU A 157 5.69 -4.16 21.67
N LYS A 158 5.49 -3.05 22.38
CA LYS A 158 6.36 -2.60 23.48
C LYS A 158 5.93 -3.12 24.85
N GLY A 159 4.78 -3.75 24.92
CA GLY A 159 4.16 -4.29 26.14
C GLY A 159 4.51 -5.74 26.44
#